data_aea36e5bf647fcfa4ec45ce8100f950c
#
_entry.id   aea36e5bf647fcfa4ec45ce8100f950c
#
_cell.length_a   1.000
_cell.length_b   1.000
_cell.length_c   1.000
_cell.angle_alpha   90.00
_cell.angle_beta   90.00
_cell.angle_gamma   90.00
#
_symmetry.space_group_name_H-M   'P 1'
#
loop_
_entity.id
_entity.type
_entity.pdbx_description
1 polymer ?
#
loop_
_entity_poly.entity_id
_entity_poly.type
_entity_poly.pdbx_seq_one_letter_code
_entity_poly.pdbx_strand_id
1 'polypeptide(L)'
;MFHFTRRAHALCTLALLLLAVPAVCAAQTPTPAPAQDKAEEPPFHEYKGVRIGMTADEARKKLGNPTDKGDKQDYYALNDNESCEVYYDDAKKVYAVKITYLGGNAIPEPKKILGIEADTQQNGSLYKMLRFPKVGYWVSYTRTAGDSPMTLITMQKIQ
;
A
#
# COMPACT_ATOMS: atom_id res chain seq x y z
N MET A 1 -8.77 82.15 -6.42
CA MET A 1 -9.77 82.75 -7.28
C MET A 1 -10.89 81.75 -7.45
N PHE A 2 -11.97 81.85 -6.64
CA PHE A 2 -13.36 82.14 -6.98
C PHE A 2 -13.88 81.19 -8.10
N HIS A 3 -14.98 80.47 -7.97
CA HIS A 3 -16.33 80.59 -7.41
C HIS A 3 -16.96 79.18 -7.30
N PHE A 4 -17.53 78.72 -6.26
CA PHE A 4 -18.89 78.85 -5.70
C PHE A 4 -20.03 78.95 -6.73
N THR A 5 -20.80 77.87 -6.87
CA THR A 5 -22.26 78.00 -7.04
C THR A 5 -23.00 76.68 -6.60
N ARG A 6 -23.93 76.90 -5.75
CA ARG A 6 -25.00 76.06 -5.21
C ARG A 6 -26.10 75.78 -6.24
N ARG A 7 -26.82 74.73 -6.04
CA ARG A 7 -28.31 74.52 -6.10
C ARG A 7 -28.60 73.14 -6.67
N ALA A 8 -29.61 72.39 -6.33
CA ALA A 8 -30.67 72.36 -5.35
C ALA A 8 -31.47 71.06 -5.64
N HIS A 9 -31.89 70.41 -4.58
CA HIS A 9 -33.06 69.53 -4.42
C HIS A 9 -33.74 68.86 -5.62
N ALA A 10 -33.83 67.50 -5.57
CA ALA A 10 -35.07 66.78 -5.88
C ALA A 10 -35.10 65.46 -5.09
N LEU A 11 -36.02 65.35 -4.15
CA LEU A 11 -36.44 64.15 -3.50
C LEU A 11 -37.12 63.29 -4.55
N CYS A 12 -36.63 61.99 -4.67
CA CYS A 12 -37.42 60.96 -5.29
C CYS A 12 -37.35 59.75 -4.38
N THR A 13 -38.40 59.58 -3.61
CA THR A 13 -38.66 58.38 -2.80
C THR A 13 -38.97 57.25 -3.74
N LEU A 14 -38.05 56.26 -3.80
CA LEU A 14 -38.33 54.98 -4.47
C LEU A 14 -38.29 53.85 -3.44
N ALA A 15 -39.45 53.27 -3.25
CA ALA A 15 -39.68 52.15 -2.34
C ALA A 15 -38.80 50.96 -2.70
N LEU A 16 -37.95 50.56 -1.75
CA LEU A 16 -37.12 49.36 -1.87
C LEU A 16 -37.96 48.14 -1.47
N LEU A 17 -38.44 47.42 -2.46
CA LEU A 17 -39.07 46.09 -2.27
C LEU A 17 -37.96 45.07 -1.93
N LEU A 18 -37.83 44.72 -0.65
CA LEU A 18 -36.95 43.61 -0.21
C LEU A 18 -37.58 42.28 -0.64
N LEU A 19 -37.09 41.70 -1.73
CA LEU A 19 -37.29 40.29 -2.07
C LEU A 19 -36.38 39.48 -1.19
N ALA A 20 -36.91 38.91 -0.09
CA ALA A 20 -36.23 37.88 0.70
C ALA A 20 -36.16 36.60 -0.12
N VAL A 21 -34.99 36.27 -0.66
CA VAL A 21 -34.71 34.99 -1.26
C VAL A 21 -34.34 34.02 -0.11
N PRO A 22 -35.12 32.96 0.15
CA PRO A 22 -34.70 31.96 1.12
C PRO A 22 -33.48 31.20 0.54
N ALA A 23 -32.29 31.34 1.15
CA ALA A 23 -31.15 30.51 0.89
C ALA A 23 -31.51 29.10 1.35
N VAL A 24 -31.86 28.22 0.40
CA VAL A 24 -31.94 26.77 0.64
C VAL A 24 -30.51 26.29 0.81
N CYS A 25 -30.08 26.17 2.06
CA CYS A 25 -28.86 25.49 2.43
C CYS A 25 -29.07 23.99 2.18
N ALA A 26 -28.74 23.50 0.98
CA ALA A 26 -28.67 22.07 0.70
C ALA A 26 -27.57 21.50 1.58
N ALA A 27 -27.95 20.90 2.70
CA ALA A 27 -27.06 20.06 3.49
C ALA A 27 -26.58 18.91 2.59
N GLN A 28 -25.35 19.01 2.12
CA GLN A 28 -24.69 17.88 1.47
C GLN A 28 -24.48 16.82 2.55
N THR A 29 -25.31 15.81 2.56
CA THR A 29 -25.08 14.57 3.30
C THR A 29 -23.73 14.04 2.84
N PRO A 30 -22.72 13.85 3.73
CA PRO A 30 -21.48 13.23 3.34
C PRO A 30 -21.82 11.83 2.83
N THR A 31 -21.50 11.57 1.55
CA THR A 31 -21.55 10.24 0.98
C THR A 31 -20.67 9.35 1.84
N PRO A 32 -21.19 8.26 2.44
CA PRO A 32 -20.34 7.34 3.19
C PRO A 32 -19.27 6.84 2.23
N ALA A 33 -18.00 7.05 2.59
CA ALA A 33 -16.90 6.36 1.93
C ALA A 33 -17.21 4.86 1.93
N PRO A 34 -16.95 4.12 0.82
CA PRO A 34 -17.24 2.71 0.76
C PRO A 34 -16.58 2.01 1.96
N ALA A 35 -17.41 1.37 2.77
CA ALA A 35 -16.97 0.59 3.91
C ALA A 35 -16.07 -0.55 3.43
N GLN A 36 -14.76 -0.33 3.46
CA GLN A 36 -13.75 -1.40 3.38
C GLN A 36 -13.64 -2.07 4.75
N ASP A 37 -14.71 -2.68 5.20
CA ASP A 37 -14.81 -3.21 6.56
C ASP A 37 -14.83 -4.73 6.66
N LYS A 38 -14.30 -5.41 5.64
CA LYS A 38 -13.75 -6.77 5.81
C LYS A 38 -12.24 -6.64 5.91
N ALA A 39 -11.66 -7.16 7.01
CA ALA A 39 -10.24 -7.45 7.08
C ALA A 39 -9.96 -8.51 6.02
N GLU A 40 -9.77 -8.09 4.79
CA GLU A 40 -9.44 -8.97 3.70
C GLU A 40 -8.04 -9.48 4.00
N GLU A 41 -7.94 -10.78 4.28
CA GLU A 41 -6.64 -11.44 4.42
C GLU A 41 -5.91 -11.25 3.08
N PRO A 42 -4.64 -10.76 3.10
CA PRO A 42 -3.92 -10.52 1.84
C PRO A 42 -3.84 -11.81 1.03
N PRO A 43 -3.91 -11.75 -0.30
CA PRO A 43 -3.74 -12.93 -1.15
C PRO A 43 -2.44 -13.67 -0.86
N PHE A 44 -1.38 -12.93 -0.51
CA PHE A 44 -0.09 -13.47 -0.05
C PHE A 44 0.06 -13.27 1.45
N HIS A 45 -0.25 -14.29 2.21
CA HIS A 45 -0.16 -14.31 3.68
C HIS A 45 0.80 -15.38 4.22
N GLU A 46 1.31 -16.24 3.34
CA GLU A 46 2.30 -17.25 3.65
C GLU A 46 3.18 -17.60 2.45
N TYR A 47 4.37 -18.09 2.73
CA TYR A 47 5.24 -18.68 1.73
C TYR A 47 5.68 -20.10 2.17
N LYS A 48 5.30 -21.12 1.40
CA LYS A 48 5.55 -22.53 1.72
C LYS A 48 5.17 -22.90 3.17
N GLY A 49 4.06 -22.30 3.66
CA GLY A 49 3.54 -22.47 5.02
C GLY A 49 4.22 -21.63 6.09
N VAL A 50 5.18 -20.76 5.75
CA VAL A 50 5.78 -19.80 6.70
C VAL A 50 5.00 -18.51 6.70
N ARG A 51 4.64 -18.03 7.91
CA ARG A 51 3.86 -16.81 8.16
C ARG A 51 4.58 -15.85 9.12
N ILE A 52 4.23 -14.60 9.06
CA ILE A 52 4.65 -13.61 10.06
C ILE A 52 4.19 -14.06 11.46
N GLY A 53 5.07 -13.93 12.44
CA GLY A 53 4.83 -14.30 13.84
C GLY A 53 5.13 -15.73 14.23
N MET A 54 5.39 -16.65 13.28
CA MET A 54 5.87 -18.01 13.59
C MET A 54 7.23 -17.95 14.30
N THR A 55 7.53 -18.94 15.13
CA THR A 55 8.86 -19.11 15.69
C THR A 55 9.85 -19.60 14.62
N ALA A 56 11.15 -19.37 14.85
CA ALA A 56 12.20 -19.84 13.94
C ALA A 56 12.14 -21.36 13.73
N ASP A 57 11.84 -22.11 14.79
CA ASP A 57 11.75 -23.58 14.71
C ASP A 57 10.53 -24.04 13.90
N GLU A 58 9.39 -23.36 14.01
CA GLU A 58 8.22 -23.64 13.16
C GLU A 58 8.51 -23.33 11.69
N ALA A 59 9.17 -22.20 11.40
CA ALA A 59 9.56 -21.84 10.03
C ALA A 59 10.52 -22.90 9.43
N ARG A 60 11.52 -23.32 10.20
CA ARG A 60 12.46 -24.40 9.80
C ARG A 60 11.76 -25.75 9.57
N LYS A 61 10.74 -26.10 10.35
CA LYS A 61 9.91 -27.30 10.10
C LYS A 61 9.17 -27.23 8.77
N LYS A 62 8.81 -26.04 8.30
CA LYS A 62 8.12 -25.83 7.02
C LYS A 62 9.06 -25.84 5.82
N LEU A 63 10.19 -25.13 5.92
CA LEU A 63 11.15 -24.96 4.81
C LEU A 63 12.25 -26.02 4.77
N GLY A 64 12.44 -26.77 5.86
CA GLY A 64 13.56 -27.67 6.01
C GLY A 64 14.81 -26.97 6.57
N ASN A 65 15.98 -27.62 6.36
CA ASN A 65 17.24 -27.06 6.82
C ASN A 65 17.65 -25.87 5.96
N PRO A 66 17.95 -24.70 6.56
CA PRO A 66 18.46 -23.57 5.81
C PRO A 66 19.85 -23.86 5.22
N THR A 67 20.16 -23.28 4.08
CA THR A 67 21.49 -23.30 3.46
C THR A 67 22.49 -22.55 4.34
N ASP A 68 22.04 -21.42 4.92
CA ASP A 68 22.78 -20.69 5.94
C ASP A 68 21.83 -20.37 7.11
N LYS A 69 22.22 -20.85 8.30
CA LYS A 69 21.44 -20.74 9.52
C LYS A 69 22.01 -19.66 10.43
N GLY A 70 21.21 -18.65 10.74
CA GLY A 70 21.60 -17.57 11.64
C GLY A 70 20.63 -17.33 12.78
N ASP A 71 21.05 -16.47 13.68
CA ASP A 71 20.26 -16.05 14.85
C ASP A 71 19.14 -15.06 14.50
N LYS A 72 19.37 -14.23 13.49
CA LYS A 72 18.46 -13.18 13.06
C LYS A 72 17.87 -13.42 11.68
N GLN A 73 18.45 -14.34 10.93
CA GLN A 73 18.09 -14.65 9.56
C GLN A 73 18.48 -16.08 9.21
N ASP A 74 17.62 -16.77 8.48
CA ASP A 74 17.92 -17.99 7.76
C ASP A 74 17.85 -17.73 6.26
N TYR A 75 18.81 -18.30 5.50
CA TYR A 75 18.82 -18.29 4.04
C TYR A 75 18.58 -19.69 3.49
N TYR A 76 17.72 -19.79 2.48
CA TYR A 76 17.37 -21.03 1.78
C TYR A 76 17.60 -20.86 0.28
N ALA A 77 18.57 -21.59 -0.28
CA ALA A 77 18.68 -21.80 -1.73
C ALA A 77 17.75 -22.95 -2.10
N LEU A 78 16.58 -22.64 -2.62
CA LEU A 78 15.54 -23.64 -2.90
C LEU A 78 15.79 -24.36 -4.23
N ASN A 79 16.31 -23.63 -5.21
CA ASN A 79 16.80 -24.11 -6.49
C ASN A 79 17.66 -23.01 -7.15
N ASP A 80 18.11 -23.23 -8.39
CA ASP A 80 19.00 -22.31 -9.12
C ASP A 80 18.38 -20.93 -9.35
N ASN A 81 17.06 -20.82 -9.34
CA ASN A 81 16.32 -19.61 -9.66
C ASN A 81 15.47 -19.07 -8.51
N GLU A 82 15.38 -19.76 -7.38
CA GLU A 82 14.51 -19.39 -6.26
C GLU A 82 15.26 -19.48 -4.94
N SER A 83 15.26 -18.40 -4.18
CA SER A 83 15.77 -18.37 -2.81
C SER A 83 14.80 -17.67 -1.87
N CYS A 84 14.92 -17.97 -0.57
CA CYS A 84 14.11 -17.40 0.47
C CYS A 84 14.97 -16.98 1.65
N GLU A 85 14.72 -15.80 2.18
CA GLU A 85 15.31 -15.27 3.40
C GLU A 85 14.20 -15.10 4.44
N VAL A 86 14.37 -15.70 5.62
CA VAL A 86 13.43 -15.57 6.74
C VAL A 86 14.13 -14.82 7.86
N TYR A 87 13.55 -13.69 8.28
CA TYR A 87 14.12 -12.80 9.28
C TYR A 87 13.39 -12.92 10.61
N TYR A 88 14.15 -12.92 11.70
CA TYR A 88 13.65 -13.11 13.07
C TYR A 88 13.90 -11.89 13.95
N ASP A 89 12.89 -11.54 14.74
CA ASP A 89 13.00 -10.53 15.80
C ASP A 89 13.78 -11.05 17.02
N ASP A 90 13.89 -10.22 18.06
CA ASP A 90 14.60 -10.61 19.30
C ASP A 90 13.92 -11.76 20.05
N ALA A 91 12.61 -11.94 19.86
CA ALA A 91 11.84 -13.06 20.41
C ALA A 91 11.91 -14.32 19.50
N LYS A 92 12.80 -14.35 18.50
CA LYS A 92 12.96 -15.43 17.51
C LYS A 92 11.67 -15.71 16.73
N LYS A 93 10.86 -14.68 16.49
CA LYS A 93 9.67 -14.79 15.66
C LYS A 93 9.91 -14.18 14.30
N VAL A 94 9.35 -14.81 13.27
CA VAL A 94 9.40 -14.32 11.88
C VAL A 94 8.76 -12.94 11.80
N TYR A 95 9.54 -11.92 11.45
CA TYR A 95 9.04 -10.59 11.18
C TYR A 95 9.08 -10.20 9.71
N ALA A 96 9.90 -10.91 8.88
CA ALA A 96 9.91 -10.72 7.43
C ALA A 96 10.25 -12.04 6.72
N VAL A 97 9.66 -12.19 5.53
CA VAL A 97 9.98 -13.25 4.56
C VAL A 97 10.22 -12.55 3.22
N LYS A 98 11.37 -12.82 2.61
CA LYS A 98 11.77 -12.27 1.32
C LYS A 98 12.08 -13.42 0.36
N ILE A 99 11.44 -13.42 -0.79
CA ILE A 99 11.61 -14.43 -1.83
C ILE A 99 12.24 -13.73 -3.05
N THR A 100 13.29 -14.34 -3.58
CA THR A 100 13.98 -13.88 -4.78
C THR A 100 13.87 -14.92 -5.89
N TYR A 101 13.44 -14.48 -7.08
CA TYR A 101 13.42 -15.25 -8.30
C TYR A 101 14.40 -14.64 -9.31
N LEU A 102 15.29 -15.46 -9.86
CA LEU A 102 16.29 -15.09 -10.86
C LEU A 102 15.89 -15.58 -12.27
N GLY A 103 14.70 -15.17 -12.73
CA GLY A 103 14.13 -15.66 -13.98
C GLY A 103 13.38 -16.99 -13.83
N GLY A 104 13.07 -17.62 -14.95
CA GLY A 104 12.31 -18.88 -14.99
C GLY A 104 10.79 -18.71 -15.13
N ASN A 105 10.08 -19.83 -15.32
CA ASN A 105 8.64 -19.86 -15.58
C ASN A 105 7.78 -19.92 -14.29
N ALA A 106 8.41 -20.02 -13.13
CA ALA A 106 7.73 -20.18 -11.83
C ALA A 106 7.50 -18.86 -11.09
N ILE A 107 7.82 -17.71 -11.71
CA ILE A 107 7.65 -16.39 -11.11
C ILE A 107 6.15 -16.07 -11.02
N PRO A 108 5.60 -15.84 -9.82
CA PRO A 108 4.19 -15.48 -9.70
C PRO A 108 3.93 -14.07 -10.23
N GLU A 109 2.80 -13.89 -10.90
CA GLU A 109 2.35 -12.58 -11.36
C GLU A 109 1.98 -11.65 -10.19
N PRO A 110 2.15 -10.32 -10.35
CA PRO A 110 1.81 -9.34 -9.29
C PRO A 110 0.39 -9.52 -8.75
N LYS A 111 -0.57 -9.75 -9.63
CA LYS A 111 -1.98 -9.95 -9.27
C LYS A 111 -2.21 -11.15 -8.34
N LYS A 112 -1.43 -12.22 -8.50
CA LYS A 112 -1.49 -13.41 -7.62
C LYS A 112 -0.98 -13.09 -6.21
N ILE A 113 0.04 -12.22 -6.11
CA ILE A 113 0.67 -11.83 -4.84
C ILE A 113 -0.10 -10.70 -4.15
N LEU A 114 -0.50 -9.68 -4.90
CA LEU A 114 -1.05 -8.44 -4.35
C LEU A 114 -2.58 -8.35 -4.47
N GLY A 115 -3.21 -9.20 -5.29
CA GLY A 115 -4.61 -9.05 -5.69
C GLY A 115 -4.86 -8.00 -6.78
N ILE A 116 -3.84 -7.20 -7.09
CA ILE A 116 -3.85 -6.12 -8.10
C ILE A 116 -2.55 -6.14 -8.92
N GLU A 117 -2.54 -5.43 -10.04
CA GLU A 117 -1.34 -5.25 -10.85
C GLU A 117 -0.31 -4.34 -10.16
N ALA A 118 0.97 -4.54 -10.47
CA ALA A 118 2.05 -3.65 -10.04
C ALA A 118 2.19 -2.45 -10.99
N ASP A 119 2.67 -1.33 -10.46
CA ASP A 119 2.89 -0.11 -11.24
C ASP A 119 4.18 -0.23 -12.06
N THR A 120 4.12 0.12 -13.34
CA THR A 120 5.31 0.20 -14.19
C THR A 120 6.04 1.51 -13.91
N GLN A 121 7.31 1.41 -13.58
CA GLN A 121 8.21 2.53 -13.33
C GLN A 121 8.80 3.07 -14.64
N GLN A 122 9.37 4.28 -14.61
CA GLN A 122 9.97 4.93 -15.80
C GLN A 122 11.07 4.08 -16.46
N ASN A 123 11.80 3.28 -15.70
CA ASN A 123 12.85 2.39 -16.20
C ASN A 123 12.33 1.03 -16.67
N GLY A 124 11.01 0.83 -16.72
CA GLY A 124 10.37 -0.42 -17.13
C GLY A 124 10.30 -1.50 -16.03
N SER A 125 10.82 -1.23 -14.81
CA SER A 125 10.63 -2.14 -13.68
C SER A 125 9.19 -2.08 -13.15
N LEU A 126 8.77 -3.14 -12.45
CA LEU A 126 7.48 -3.17 -11.76
C LEU A 126 7.70 -2.98 -10.27
N TYR A 127 6.84 -2.20 -9.63
CA TYR A 127 6.84 -2.06 -8.18
C TYR A 127 5.44 -1.79 -7.64
N LYS A 128 5.09 -2.48 -6.54
CA LYS A 128 3.92 -2.17 -5.74
C LYS A 128 4.11 -2.65 -4.32
N MET A 129 3.65 -1.86 -3.35
CA MET A 129 3.56 -2.27 -1.95
C MET A 129 2.14 -1.99 -1.44
N LEU A 130 1.57 -2.96 -0.74
CA LEU A 130 0.28 -2.85 -0.06
C LEU A 130 0.48 -3.08 1.43
N ARG A 131 -0.13 -2.20 2.24
CA ARG A 131 -0.12 -2.30 3.70
C ARG A 131 -1.45 -2.88 4.17
N PHE A 132 -1.37 -3.83 5.10
CA PHE A 132 -2.52 -4.50 5.70
C PHE A 132 -2.51 -4.29 7.22
N PRO A 133 -2.87 -3.08 7.70
CA PRO A 133 -2.72 -2.73 9.12
C PRO A 133 -3.57 -3.60 10.04
N LYS A 134 -4.72 -4.10 9.60
CA LYS A 134 -5.58 -5.00 10.39
C LYS A 134 -4.92 -6.35 10.71
N VAL A 135 -4.05 -6.84 9.83
CA VAL A 135 -3.27 -8.09 10.03
C VAL A 135 -1.81 -7.83 10.41
N GLY A 136 -1.38 -6.55 10.45
CA GLY A 136 -0.12 -6.12 11.02
C GLY A 136 1.12 -6.27 10.14
N TYR A 137 0.97 -6.41 8.81
CA TYR A 137 2.11 -6.50 7.89
C TYR A 137 1.83 -5.83 6.54
N TRP A 138 2.87 -5.70 5.72
CA TRP A 138 2.79 -5.25 4.34
C TRP A 138 3.39 -6.31 3.41
N VAL A 139 2.98 -6.25 2.14
CA VAL A 139 3.48 -7.10 1.05
C VAL A 139 3.95 -6.20 -0.08
N SER A 140 5.13 -6.46 -0.63
CA SER A 140 5.63 -5.79 -1.83
C SER A 140 6.00 -6.79 -2.92
N TYR A 141 5.87 -6.32 -4.14
CA TYR A 141 6.31 -6.98 -5.36
C TYR A 141 7.24 -6.01 -6.12
N THR A 142 8.40 -6.48 -6.48
CA THR A 142 9.37 -5.75 -7.31
C THR A 142 9.85 -6.67 -8.42
N ARG A 143 9.91 -6.18 -9.65
CA ARG A 143 10.55 -6.88 -10.77
C ARG A 143 11.45 -5.90 -11.51
N THR A 144 12.73 -6.23 -11.65
CA THR A 144 13.66 -5.40 -12.40
C THR A 144 13.34 -5.45 -13.89
N ALA A 145 13.69 -4.38 -14.62
CA ALA A 145 13.65 -4.34 -16.07
C ALA A 145 14.84 -5.11 -16.68
N GLY A 146 14.78 -5.33 -18.00
CA GLY A 146 15.87 -5.95 -18.79
C GLY A 146 15.61 -7.42 -19.12
N ASP A 147 16.58 -8.03 -19.80
CA ASP A 147 16.45 -9.38 -20.38
C ASP A 147 16.59 -10.50 -19.35
N SER A 148 17.14 -10.22 -18.17
CA SER A 148 17.29 -11.14 -17.06
C SER A 148 16.65 -10.55 -15.79
N PRO A 149 15.33 -10.42 -15.74
CA PRO A 149 14.66 -9.76 -14.62
C PRO A 149 14.77 -10.58 -13.35
N MET A 150 15.06 -9.88 -12.26
CA MET A 150 14.94 -10.41 -10.90
C MET A 150 13.59 -9.99 -10.32
N THR A 151 12.88 -10.93 -9.70
CA THR A 151 11.63 -10.63 -8.99
C THR A 151 11.84 -10.83 -7.49
N LEU A 152 11.40 -9.84 -6.72
CA LEU A 152 11.45 -9.81 -5.27
C LEU A 152 10.04 -9.71 -4.71
N ILE A 153 9.68 -10.63 -3.83
CA ILE A 153 8.44 -10.59 -3.06
C ILE A 153 8.80 -10.51 -1.59
N THR A 154 8.29 -9.51 -0.90
CA THR A 154 8.56 -9.35 0.54
C THR A 154 7.24 -9.25 1.29
N MET A 155 7.12 -10.01 2.38
CA MET A 155 6.08 -9.87 3.39
C MET A 155 6.77 -9.51 4.69
N GLN A 156 6.36 -8.39 5.34
CA GLN A 156 7.03 -7.90 6.54
C GLN A 156 6.05 -7.26 7.52
N LYS A 157 6.24 -7.53 8.80
CA LYS A 157 5.50 -6.93 9.91
C LYS A 157 5.60 -5.39 9.87
N ILE A 158 4.49 -4.71 10.09
CA ILE A 158 4.45 -3.26 10.27
C ILE A 158 5.06 -2.95 11.64
N GLN A 159 6.04 -2.04 11.65
CA GLN A 159 6.64 -1.48 12.87
C GLN A 159 5.85 -0.25 13.31
#